data_c1f08254dcd9bb316d7a87528f34cc4d
#
_entry.id   c1f08254dcd9bb316d7a87528f34cc4d
#
_cell.length_a   1.000
_cell.length_b   1.000
_cell.length_c   1.000
_cell.angle_alpha   90.00
_cell.angle_beta   90.00
_cell.angle_gamma   90.00
#
_symmetry.space_group_name_H-M   'P 1'
#
loop_
_entity.id
_entity.type
_entity.pdbx_description
1 polymer ?
#
loop_
_entity_poly.entity_id
_entity_poly.type
_entity_poly.pdbx_seq_one_letter_code
_entity_poly.pdbx_strand_id
1 'polypeptide(L)'
;IFICLIVLVIDGIIKNNFNEAILFALSVAVGITPSMLPMIVNVNLTKGSKNLAKKKVLVKRIEAIQNLGAMDILCTDKTGTLTENKIVLQKYIDVLGNENLNVLEYAYLNSYYSTGMKNIVDRAILIYGSKHNLDNILPKYNKIDEIPFDYNRKIMSILVKNNNEYRMITKGAMEEILKRCNKVQINGKNKELTKELTNKVISKAKEMAEEGMQVIA
;
A
#
# COMPACT_ATOMS: atom_id res chain seq x y z
N ILE A 1 46.66 -18.44 -8.11
CA ILE A 1 48.10 -18.18 -7.93
C ILE A 1 48.66 -19.07 -6.80
N PHE A 2 48.12 -19.08 -5.59
CA PHE A 2 48.62 -19.91 -4.47
C PHE A 2 48.67 -21.39 -4.81
N ILE A 3 47.60 -21.92 -5.41
CA ILE A 3 47.50 -23.33 -5.80
C ILE A 3 48.57 -23.66 -6.86
N CYS A 4 48.80 -22.81 -7.85
CA CYS A 4 49.82 -23.03 -8.88
C CYS A 4 51.23 -22.99 -8.30
N LEU A 5 51.49 -22.15 -7.29
CA LEU A 5 52.75 -22.12 -6.57
C LEU A 5 53.00 -23.42 -5.77
N ILE A 6 51.98 -23.93 -5.11
CA ILE A 6 52.02 -25.20 -4.36
C ILE A 6 52.31 -26.37 -5.33
N VAL A 7 51.60 -26.41 -6.45
CA VAL A 7 51.75 -27.44 -7.48
C VAL A 7 53.15 -27.38 -8.07
N LEU A 8 53.68 -26.20 -8.34
CA LEU A 8 55.04 -26.03 -8.88
C LEU A 8 56.10 -26.57 -7.91
N VAL A 9 55.96 -26.24 -6.63
CA VAL A 9 56.92 -26.70 -5.60
C VAL A 9 56.87 -28.20 -5.41
N ILE A 10 55.66 -28.76 -5.32
CA ILE A 10 55.49 -30.21 -5.11
C ILE A 10 55.96 -30.99 -6.33
N ASP A 11 55.56 -30.59 -7.52
CA ASP A 11 55.94 -31.31 -8.75
C ASP A 11 57.45 -31.18 -9.08
N GLY A 12 58.06 -30.01 -8.79
CA GLY A 12 59.47 -29.73 -8.93
C GLY A 12 60.33 -30.62 -7.98
N ILE A 13 59.87 -30.83 -6.78
CA ILE A 13 60.57 -31.69 -5.78
C ILE A 13 60.39 -33.17 -6.16
N ILE A 14 59.18 -33.60 -6.51
CA ILE A 14 58.91 -35.01 -6.79
C ILE A 14 59.61 -35.48 -8.07
N LYS A 15 59.56 -34.68 -9.14
CA LYS A 15 60.14 -35.04 -10.44
C LYS A 15 61.62 -34.64 -10.60
N ASN A 16 62.14 -33.89 -9.68
CA ASN A 16 63.52 -33.33 -9.73
C ASN A 16 63.82 -32.59 -11.06
N ASN A 17 62.77 -32.04 -11.72
CA ASN A 17 62.84 -31.35 -13.00
C ASN A 17 61.94 -30.11 -12.95
N PHE A 18 62.52 -28.94 -12.61
CA PHE A 18 61.81 -27.71 -12.49
C PHE A 18 61.22 -27.15 -13.80
N ASN A 19 61.83 -27.46 -14.95
CA ASN A 19 61.32 -27.01 -16.24
C ASN A 19 59.96 -27.65 -16.58
N GLU A 20 59.81 -28.96 -16.33
CA GLU A 20 58.54 -29.63 -16.49
C GLU A 20 57.48 -29.17 -15.46
N ALA A 21 57.91 -28.95 -14.22
CA ALA A 21 57.03 -28.47 -13.15
C ALA A 21 56.47 -27.05 -13.49
N ILE A 22 57.30 -26.16 -14.07
CA ILE A 22 56.86 -24.84 -14.53
C ILE A 22 55.81 -24.96 -15.65
N LEU A 23 56.06 -25.78 -16.66
CA LEU A 23 55.11 -25.99 -17.76
C LEU A 23 53.77 -26.57 -17.25
N PHE A 24 53.83 -27.51 -16.33
CA PHE A 24 52.63 -28.08 -15.69
C PHE A 24 51.87 -27.06 -14.87
N ALA A 25 52.54 -26.30 -14.00
CA ALA A 25 51.92 -25.25 -13.19
C ALA A 25 51.28 -24.15 -14.06
N LEU A 26 51.92 -23.81 -15.20
CA LEU A 26 51.37 -22.85 -16.17
C LEU A 26 50.11 -23.39 -16.84
N SER A 27 50.13 -24.68 -17.25
CA SER A 27 48.94 -25.35 -17.83
C SER A 27 47.77 -25.39 -16.85
N VAL A 28 48.03 -25.67 -15.57
CA VAL A 28 47.03 -25.63 -14.50
C VAL A 28 46.49 -24.20 -14.32
N ALA A 29 47.36 -23.19 -14.29
CA ALA A 29 46.95 -21.78 -14.16
C ALA A 29 46.03 -21.35 -15.31
N VAL A 30 46.38 -21.69 -16.55
CA VAL A 30 45.56 -21.38 -17.73
C VAL A 30 44.23 -22.14 -17.68
N GLY A 31 44.24 -23.41 -17.29
CA GLY A 31 43.02 -24.24 -17.21
C GLY A 31 42.02 -23.79 -16.13
N ILE A 32 42.52 -23.25 -14.99
CA ILE A 32 41.66 -22.80 -13.88
C ILE A 32 41.11 -21.38 -14.11
N THR A 33 41.86 -20.52 -14.84
CA THR A 33 41.49 -19.09 -15.01
C THR A 33 40.10 -18.87 -15.60
N PRO A 34 39.64 -19.55 -16.66
CA PRO A 34 38.30 -19.35 -17.22
C PRO A 34 37.17 -19.70 -16.24
N SER A 35 37.38 -20.69 -15.40
CA SER A 35 36.36 -21.14 -14.41
C SER A 35 36.29 -20.23 -13.19
N MET A 36 37.31 -19.49 -12.87
CA MET A 36 37.36 -18.59 -11.74
C MET A 36 36.59 -17.27 -11.96
N LEU A 37 36.46 -16.81 -13.20
CA LEU A 37 35.79 -15.55 -13.51
C LEU A 37 34.30 -15.54 -13.07
N PRO A 38 33.47 -16.52 -13.42
CA PRO A 38 32.10 -16.61 -12.96
C PRO A 38 32.01 -16.67 -11.44
N MET A 39 32.93 -17.37 -10.78
CA MET A 39 32.95 -17.46 -9.31
C MET A 39 33.22 -16.10 -8.66
N ILE A 40 34.17 -15.33 -9.16
CA ILE A 40 34.50 -13.99 -8.64
C ILE A 40 33.31 -13.04 -8.82
N VAL A 41 32.65 -13.08 -9.99
CA VAL A 41 31.45 -12.31 -10.27
C VAL A 41 30.34 -12.66 -9.28
N ASN A 42 30.04 -13.94 -9.08
CA ASN A 42 29.00 -14.39 -8.17
C ASN A 42 29.28 -14.00 -6.71
N VAL A 43 30.52 -14.10 -6.25
CA VAL A 43 30.91 -13.66 -4.89
C VAL A 43 30.68 -12.15 -4.73
N ASN A 44 31.06 -11.33 -5.70
CA ASN A 44 30.84 -9.89 -5.66
C ASN A 44 29.36 -9.52 -5.70
N LEU A 45 28.56 -10.18 -6.57
CA LEU A 45 27.12 -9.98 -6.62
C LEU A 45 26.42 -10.40 -5.34
N THR A 46 26.84 -11.51 -4.73
CA THR A 46 26.31 -11.97 -3.43
C THR A 46 26.62 -10.96 -2.34
N LYS A 47 27.83 -10.39 -2.30
CA LYS A 47 28.22 -9.34 -1.37
C LYS A 47 27.39 -8.07 -1.59
N GLY A 48 27.16 -7.69 -2.85
CA GLY A 48 26.27 -6.60 -3.24
C GLY A 48 24.82 -6.81 -2.75
N SER A 49 24.26 -8.00 -2.99
CA SER A 49 22.93 -8.38 -2.54
C SER A 49 22.79 -8.30 -1.02
N LYS A 50 23.79 -8.79 -0.28
CA LYS A 50 23.80 -8.71 1.19
C LYS A 50 23.84 -7.25 1.70
N ASN A 51 24.56 -6.37 1.02
CA ASN A 51 24.58 -4.94 1.37
C ASN A 51 23.23 -4.25 1.07
N LEU A 52 22.57 -4.60 -0.03
CA LEU A 52 21.23 -4.12 -0.35
C LEU A 52 20.19 -4.63 0.65
N ALA A 53 20.29 -5.89 1.08
CA ALA A 53 19.41 -6.47 2.11
C ALA A 53 19.52 -5.72 3.45
N LYS A 54 20.71 -5.26 3.85
CA LYS A 54 20.88 -4.39 5.03
C LYS A 54 20.13 -3.06 4.90
N LYS A 55 19.94 -2.59 3.67
CA LYS A 55 19.12 -1.39 3.34
C LYS A 55 17.66 -1.72 3.09
N LYS A 56 17.19 -2.91 3.48
CA LYS A 56 15.82 -3.42 3.31
C LYS A 56 15.41 -3.60 1.83
N VAL A 57 16.36 -3.74 0.92
CA VAL A 57 16.12 -4.04 -0.49
C VAL A 57 16.35 -5.53 -0.73
N LEU A 58 15.29 -6.24 -1.14
CA LEU A 58 15.36 -7.67 -1.48
C LEU A 58 15.50 -7.81 -2.99
N VAL A 59 16.66 -8.33 -3.41
CA VAL A 59 16.93 -8.59 -4.83
C VAL A 59 16.45 -9.99 -5.18
N LYS A 60 15.51 -10.11 -6.11
CA LYS A 60 14.95 -11.40 -6.56
C LYS A 60 15.86 -12.14 -7.53
N ARG A 61 16.64 -11.42 -8.34
CA ARG A 61 17.63 -11.97 -9.28
C ARG A 61 18.96 -11.28 -9.05
N ILE A 62 19.97 -12.05 -8.69
CA ILE A 62 21.28 -11.53 -8.30
C ILE A 62 21.96 -10.82 -9.49
N GLU A 63 21.76 -11.34 -10.70
CA GLU A 63 22.34 -10.78 -11.92
C GLU A 63 21.85 -9.34 -12.20
N ALA A 64 20.63 -9.03 -11.76
CA ALA A 64 20.05 -7.68 -11.94
C ALA A 64 20.83 -6.59 -11.20
N ILE A 65 21.64 -6.94 -10.21
CA ILE A 65 22.47 -5.97 -9.45
C ILE A 65 23.45 -5.24 -10.39
N GLN A 66 23.99 -5.92 -11.41
CA GLN A 66 24.90 -5.30 -12.36
C GLN A 66 24.23 -4.16 -13.14
N ASN A 67 22.94 -4.33 -13.46
CA ASN A 67 22.19 -3.35 -14.25
C ASN A 67 21.75 -2.14 -13.43
N LEU A 68 21.64 -2.27 -12.08
CA LEU A 68 21.22 -1.17 -11.22
C LEU A 68 22.11 0.07 -11.31
N GLY A 69 23.41 -0.12 -11.53
CA GLY A 69 24.37 0.99 -11.69
C GLY A 69 24.39 1.65 -13.07
N ALA A 70 23.72 1.05 -14.05
CA ALA A 70 23.68 1.50 -15.45
C ALA A 70 22.29 1.98 -15.88
N MET A 71 21.35 2.10 -14.94
CA MET A 71 19.99 2.56 -15.24
C MET A 71 19.93 4.08 -15.36
N ASP A 72 19.38 4.56 -16.48
CA ASP A 72 19.07 5.97 -16.71
C ASP A 72 17.58 6.26 -16.47
N ILE A 73 16.72 5.24 -16.60
CA ILE A 73 15.26 5.38 -16.49
C ILE A 73 14.73 4.32 -15.51
N LEU A 74 13.98 4.77 -14.51
CA LEU A 74 13.28 3.90 -13.56
C LEU A 74 11.77 4.02 -13.76
N CYS A 75 11.15 2.92 -14.19
CA CYS A 75 9.69 2.81 -14.21
C CYS A 75 9.22 2.15 -12.90
N THR A 76 8.38 2.85 -12.14
CA THR A 76 7.88 2.35 -10.87
C THR A 76 6.35 2.50 -10.80
N ASP A 77 5.70 1.59 -10.07
CA ASP A 77 4.30 1.76 -9.73
C ASP A 77 4.15 2.87 -8.67
N LYS A 78 3.01 3.58 -8.71
CA LYS A 78 2.72 4.65 -7.76
C LYS A 78 2.21 4.07 -6.44
N THR A 79 1.18 3.21 -6.51
CA THR A 79 0.42 2.81 -5.33
C THR A 79 1.09 1.69 -4.56
N GLY A 80 1.42 1.94 -3.30
CA GLY A 80 2.11 0.97 -2.44
C GLY A 80 3.62 0.86 -2.69
N THR A 81 4.16 1.62 -3.67
CA THR A 81 5.60 1.69 -3.96
C THR A 81 6.15 3.07 -3.64
N LEU A 82 5.62 4.11 -4.27
CA LEU A 82 5.99 5.51 -3.99
C LEU A 82 5.13 6.11 -2.87
N THR A 83 3.93 5.58 -2.67
CA THR A 83 3.02 6.02 -1.62
C THR A 83 2.89 4.93 -0.55
N GLU A 84 2.77 5.34 0.70
CA GLU A 84 2.29 4.46 1.76
C GLU A 84 0.83 4.10 1.41
N ASN A 85 0.49 2.83 1.36
CA ASN A 85 -0.89 2.37 1.11
C ASN A 85 -1.78 2.66 2.34
N LYS A 86 -1.79 3.94 2.77
CA LYS A 86 -2.54 4.44 3.91
C LYS A 86 -3.43 5.58 3.45
N ILE A 87 -4.71 5.47 3.77
CA ILE A 87 -5.67 6.56 3.66
C ILE A 87 -5.88 7.11 5.06
N VAL A 88 -5.96 8.43 5.18
CA VAL A 88 -6.23 9.14 6.42
C VAL A 88 -7.49 9.96 6.25
N LEU A 89 -8.40 9.93 7.21
CA LEU A 89 -9.55 10.82 7.22
C LEU A 89 -9.08 12.26 7.46
N GLN A 90 -9.29 13.13 6.48
CA GLN A 90 -8.88 14.53 6.52
C GLN A 90 -10.02 15.45 6.99
N LYS A 91 -11.21 15.26 6.41
CA LYS A 91 -12.37 16.14 6.63
C LYS A 91 -13.64 15.29 6.80
N TYR A 92 -14.54 15.73 7.64
CA TYR A 92 -15.89 15.20 7.82
C TYR A 92 -16.84 16.39 7.85
N ILE A 93 -17.44 16.68 6.70
CA ILE A 93 -18.16 17.93 6.46
C ILE A 93 -19.61 17.67 6.09
N ASP A 94 -20.45 18.65 6.41
CA ASP A 94 -21.83 18.70 5.94
C ASP A 94 -21.93 19.23 4.48
N VAL A 95 -23.14 19.31 3.98
CA VAL A 95 -23.43 19.80 2.61
C VAL A 95 -23.03 21.25 2.37
N LEU A 96 -22.76 22.02 3.40
CA LEU A 96 -22.30 23.41 3.33
C LEU A 96 -20.76 23.51 3.40
N GLY A 97 -20.07 22.39 3.68
CA GLY A 97 -18.62 22.34 3.83
C GLY A 97 -18.12 22.61 5.25
N ASN A 98 -19.00 22.67 6.25
CA ASN A 98 -18.61 22.81 7.64
C ASN A 98 -18.35 21.45 8.29
N GLU A 99 -17.38 21.39 9.19
CA GLU A 99 -17.16 20.16 9.99
C GLU A 99 -18.41 19.79 10.77
N ASN A 100 -18.77 18.51 10.74
CA ASN A 100 -19.98 17.99 11.37
C ASN A 100 -19.77 16.62 11.99
N LEU A 101 -19.77 16.56 13.31
CA LEU A 101 -19.58 15.34 14.08
C LEU A 101 -20.61 14.25 13.78
N ASN A 102 -21.86 14.60 13.47
CA ASN A 102 -22.87 13.60 13.11
C ASN A 102 -22.49 12.83 11.84
N VAL A 103 -21.85 13.52 10.88
CA VAL A 103 -21.34 12.86 9.66
C VAL A 103 -20.26 11.84 10.02
N LEU A 104 -19.35 12.22 10.92
CA LEU A 104 -18.30 11.32 11.40
C LEU A 104 -18.88 10.14 12.19
N GLU A 105 -19.85 10.38 13.07
CA GLU A 105 -20.53 9.32 13.85
C GLU A 105 -21.21 8.30 12.94
N TYR A 106 -21.96 8.75 11.94
CA TYR A 106 -22.63 7.85 11.00
C TYR A 106 -21.65 7.10 10.12
N ALA A 107 -20.56 7.75 9.66
CA ALA A 107 -19.51 7.08 8.92
C ALA A 107 -18.81 6.01 9.79
N TYR A 108 -18.58 6.32 11.07
CA TYR A 108 -17.99 5.41 12.03
C TYR A 108 -18.89 4.19 12.28
N LEU A 109 -20.19 4.40 12.57
CA LEU A 109 -21.18 3.33 12.75
C LEU A 109 -21.26 2.43 11.53
N ASN A 110 -21.33 3.01 10.32
CA ASN A 110 -21.40 2.25 9.10
C ASN A 110 -20.12 1.40 8.91
N SER A 111 -18.94 1.99 9.13
CA SER A 111 -17.68 1.25 8.99
C SER A 111 -17.48 0.20 10.08
N TYR A 112 -18.00 0.42 11.30
CA TYR A 112 -17.88 -0.52 12.40
C TYR A 112 -18.79 -1.75 12.20
N TYR A 113 -20.06 -1.52 11.92
CA TYR A 113 -21.07 -2.59 11.83
C TYR A 113 -21.09 -3.34 10.49
N SER A 114 -20.48 -2.81 9.44
CA SER A 114 -20.34 -3.56 8.18
C SER A 114 -19.57 -4.87 8.41
N THR A 115 -20.03 -5.97 7.83
CA THR A 115 -19.33 -7.27 7.89
C THR A 115 -18.35 -7.45 6.75
N GLY A 116 -17.50 -8.46 6.84
CA GLY A 116 -16.49 -8.74 5.84
C GLY A 116 -15.17 -8.00 6.04
N MET A 117 -14.34 -8.02 5.01
CA MET A 117 -13.01 -7.42 5.06
C MET A 117 -13.12 -5.89 4.97
N LYS A 118 -12.70 -5.20 6.03
CA LYS A 118 -12.69 -3.73 6.05
C LYS A 118 -11.77 -3.22 4.94
N ASN A 119 -12.29 -2.38 4.08
CA ASN A 119 -11.49 -1.70 3.06
C ASN A 119 -10.59 -0.61 3.70
N ILE A 120 -9.72 -0.01 2.90
CA ILE A 120 -8.76 0.99 3.38
C ILE A 120 -9.46 2.23 3.95
N VAL A 121 -10.59 2.62 3.36
CA VAL A 121 -11.40 3.76 3.80
C VAL A 121 -12.06 3.48 5.14
N ASP A 122 -12.66 2.29 5.31
CA ASP A 122 -13.26 1.88 6.57
C ASP A 122 -12.24 1.89 7.71
N ARG A 123 -11.03 1.39 7.43
CA ARG A 123 -9.94 1.42 8.41
C ARG A 123 -9.55 2.84 8.80
N ALA A 124 -9.48 3.76 7.82
CA ALA A 124 -9.16 5.16 8.09
C ALA A 124 -10.20 5.82 8.99
N ILE A 125 -11.50 5.59 8.73
CA ILE A 125 -12.61 6.10 9.53
C ILE A 125 -12.57 5.52 10.95
N LEU A 126 -12.35 4.21 11.07
CA LEU A 126 -12.28 3.54 12.37
C LEU A 126 -11.09 4.02 13.22
N ILE A 127 -9.90 4.14 12.63
CA ILE A 127 -8.71 4.65 13.32
C ILE A 127 -8.93 6.09 13.80
N TYR A 128 -9.51 6.94 12.95
CA TYR A 128 -9.81 8.32 13.31
C TYR A 128 -10.87 8.40 14.42
N GLY A 129 -11.95 7.65 14.29
CA GLY A 129 -13.04 7.63 15.26
C GLY A 129 -12.59 7.13 16.63
N SER A 130 -11.84 6.05 16.71
CA SER A 130 -11.30 5.54 17.98
C SER A 130 -10.38 6.56 18.66
N LYS A 131 -9.56 7.28 17.91
CA LYS A 131 -8.73 8.38 18.47
C LYS A 131 -9.56 9.52 19.07
N HIS A 132 -10.78 9.71 18.60
CA HIS A 132 -11.71 10.75 19.07
C HIS A 132 -12.79 10.18 19.99
N ASN A 133 -12.56 8.99 20.56
CA ASN A 133 -13.45 8.32 21.52
C ASN A 133 -14.88 8.03 21.00
N LEU A 134 -15.04 7.85 19.69
CA LEU A 134 -16.33 7.47 19.11
C LEU A 134 -16.76 6.05 19.46
N ASP A 135 -15.89 5.23 20.01
CA ASP A 135 -16.25 3.92 20.57
C ASP A 135 -17.37 4.04 21.62
N ASN A 136 -17.46 5.18 22.31
CA ASN A 136 -18.47 5.46 23.34
C ASN A 136 -19.91 5.57 22.81
N ILE A 137 -20.09 5.72 21.49
CA ILE A 137 -21.44 5.74 20.91
C ILE A 137 -21.94 4.33 20.60
N LEU A 138 -21.07 3.35 20.43
CA LEU A 138 -21.43 1.98 20.03
C LEU A 138 -22.47 1.32 20.95
N PRO A 139 -22.38 1.44 22.29
CA PRO A 139 -23.37 0.82 23.18
C PRO A 139 -24.80 1.38 23.00
N LYS A 140 -24.95 2.55 22.37
CA LYS A 140 -26.27 3.16 22.13
C LYS A 140 -26.97 2.56 20.90
N TYR A 141 -26.23 1.83 20.04
CA TYR A 141 -26.73 1.32 18.79
C TYR A 141 -26.60 -0.20 18.72
N ASN A 142 -27.64 -0.86 18.27
CA ASN A 142 -27.62 -2.28 17.97
C ASN A 142 -27.75 -2.48 16.46
N LYS A 143 -26.83 -3.24 15.85
CA LYS A 143 -26.97 -3.65 14.45
C LYS A 143 -28.16 -4.58 14.30
N ILE A 144 -29.02 -4.28 13.34
CA ILE A 144 -30.20 -5.11 12.99
C ILE A 144 -29.91 -5.88 11.71
N ASP A 145 -29.45 -5.19 10.67
CA ASP A 145 -29.21 -5.78 9.35
C ASP A 145 -28.19 -4.98 8.55
N GLU A 146 -27.77 -5.51 7.41
CA GLU A 146 -26.92 -4.80 6.46
C GLU A 146 -27.21 -5.18 5.03
N ILE A 147 -26.94 -4.25 4.14
CA ILE A 147 -26.86 -4.50 2.70
C ILE A 147 -25.38 -4.29 2.33
N PRO A 148 -24.64 -5.37 2.03
CA PRO A 148 -23.23 -5.30 1.69
C PRO A 148 -22.94 -4.41 0.50
N PHE A 149 -21.66 -4.04 0.32
CA PHE A 149 -21.24 -3.25 -0.82
C PHE A 149 -21.55 -3.98 -2.15
N ASP A 150 -22.16 -3.26 -3.05
CA ASP A 150 -22.48 -3.73 -4.39
C ASP A 150 -21.77 -2.85 -5.42
N TYR A 151 -21.03 -3.47 -6.33
CA TYR A 151 -20.24 -2.77 -7.35
C TYR A 151 -21.10 -2.00 -8.36
N ASN A 152 -22.30 -2.48 -8.65
CA ASN A 152 -23.21 -1.80 -9.57
C ASN A 152 -23.84 -0.57 -8.92
N ARG A 153 -24.21 -0.70 -7.65
CA ARG A 153 -24.80 0.39 -6.86
C ARG A 153 -23.77 1.34 -6.28
N LYS A 154 -22.54 0.88 -6.07
CA LYS A 154 -21.40 1.61 -5.43
C LYS A 154 -21.72 2.17 -4.04
N ILE A 155 -22.61 1.50 -3.33
CA ILE A 155 -23.07 1.87 -1.98
C ILE A 155 -23.16 0.64 -1.10
N MET A 156 -23.09 0.87 0.21
CA MET A 156 -23.36 -0.11 1.26
C MET A 156 -24.26 0.53 2.33
N SER A 157 -25.07 -0.26 3.00
CA SER A 157 -25.99 0.22 4.04
C SER A 157 -25.94 -0.66 5.26
N ILE A 158 -26.08 -0.07 6.43
CA ILE A 158 -26.37 -0.78 7.68
C ILE A 158 -27.69 -0.30 8.25
N LEU A 159 -28.41 -1.18 8.88
CA LEU A 159 -29.60 -0.85 9.69
C LEU A 159 -29.24 -0.99 11.16
N VAL A 160 -29.35 0.10 11.89
CA VAL A 160 -29.10 0.15 13.34
C VAL A 160 -30.35 0.59 14.08
N LYS A 161 -30.47 0.13 15.33
CA LYS A 161 -31.51 0.55 16.26
C LYS A 161 -30.88 1.28 17.41
N ASN A 162 -31.42 2.46 17.72
CA ASN A 162 -31.12 3.22 18.93
C ASN A 162 -32.44 3.46 19.70
N ASN A 163 -32.56 2.88 20.87
CA ASN A 163 -33.82 2.82 21.61
C ASN A 163 -34.96 2.24 20.76
N ASN A 164 -35.98 3.03 20.42
CA ASN A 164 -37.09 2.62 19.54
C ASN A 164 -37.00 3.15 18.11
N GLU A 165 -35.90 3.85 17.75
CA GLU A 165 -35.71 4.36 16.40
C GLU A 165 -34.85 3.43 15.59
N TYR A 166 -35.31 3.15 14.39
CA TYR A 166 -34.53 2.43 13.36
C TYR A 166 -33.92 3.44 12.39
N ARG A 167 -32.63 3.28 12.10
CA ARG A 167 -31.92 4.16 11.18
C ARG A 167 -31.08 3.35 10.21
N MET A 168 -31.32 3.57 8.92
CA MET A 168 -30.46 3.04 7.87
C MET A 168 -29.40 4.08 7.52
N ILE A 169 -28.14 3.68 7.64
CA ILE A 169 -26.97 4.51 7.35
C ILE A 169 -26.33 3.94 6.07
N THR A 170 -26.31 4.73 5.02
CA THR A 170 -25.78 4.32 3.73
C THR A 170 -24.53 5.12 3.41
N LYS A 171 -23.51 4.43 2.91
CA LYS A 171 -22.22 5.03 2.52
C LYS A 171 -21.84 4.57 1.12
N GLY A 172 -21.24 5.46 0.32
CA GLY A 172 -20.76 5.10 -1.01
C GLY A 172 -20.35 6.27 -1.88
N ALA A 173 -20.36 6.04 -3.20
CA ALA A 173 -20.04 7.07 -4.16
C ALA A 173 -21.05 8.24 -4.05
N MET A 174 -20.52 9.46 -3.99
CA MET A 174 -21.31 10.66 -3.78
C MET A 174 -22.44 10.81 -4.79
N GLU A 175 -22.16 10.54 -6.06
CA GLU A 175 -23.16 10.64 -7.14
C GLU A 175 -24.32 9.67 -6.93
N GLU A 176 -24.03 8.49 -6.43
CA GLU A 176 -25.06 7.46 -6.19
C GLU A 176 -25.89 7.76 -4.94
N ILE A 177 -25.30 8.36 -3.93
CA ILE A 177 -26.01 8.83 -2.74
C ILE A 177 -26.93 10.00 -3.10
N LEU A 178 -26.41 11.02 -3.80
CA LEU A 178 -27.19 12.20 -4.20
C LEU A 178 -28.44 11.86 -5.05
N LYS A 179 -28.33 10.87 -5.95
CA LYS A 179 -29.50 10.41 -6.74
C LYS A 179 -30.63 9.85 -5.88
N ARG A 180 -30.33 9.38 -4.67
CA ARG A 180 -31.28 8.73 -3.77
C ARG A 180 -31.77 9.66 -2.66
N CYS A 181 -31.15 10.84 -2.53
CA CYS A 181 -31.51 11.82 -1.51
C CYS A 181 -32.56 12.79 -2.06
N ASN A 182 -33.61 13.04 -1.29
CA ASN A 182 -34.60 14.08 -1.54
C ASN A 182 -34.57 15.19 -0.48
N LYS A 183 -33.90 14.95 0.64
CA LYS A 183 -33.77 15.90 1.75
C LYS A 183 -32.32 16.05 2.16
N VAL A 184 -32.03 17.19 2.78
CA VAL A 184 -30.73 17.53 3.33
C VAL A 184 -30.91 18.11 4.73
N GLN A 185 -30.04 17.76 5.66
CA GLN A 185 -30.02 18.36 6.99
C GLN A 185 -29.06 19.54 7.03
N ILE A 186 -29.57 20.73 7.36
CA ILE A 186 -28.78 21.95 7.53
C ILE A 186 -29.11 22.52 8.90
N ASN A 187 -28.12 22.71 9.75
CA ASN A 187 -28.27 23.21 11.12
C ASN A 187 -29.34 22.45 11.90
N GLY A 188 -29.34 21.11 11.81
CA GLY A 188 -30.28 20.23 12.48
C GLY A 188 -31.69 20.18 11.89
N LYS A 189 -32.02 21.00 10.88
CA LYS A 189 -33.32 21.04 10.23
C LYS A 189 -33.29 20.35 8.86
N ASN A 190 -34.27 19.52 8.60
CA ASN A 190 -34.44 18.86 7.31
C ASN A 190 -35.05 19.84 6.31
N LYS A 191 -34.39 20.01 5.16
CA LYS A 191 -34.86 20.80 4.01
C LYS A 191 -34.89 19.92 2.75
N GLU A 192 -35.62 20.33 1.75
CA GLU A 192 -35.58 19.67 0.45
C GLU A 192 -34.23 19.88 -0.24
N LEU A 193 -33.72 18.83 -0.87
CA LEU A 193 -32.50 18.88 -1.64
C LEU A 193 -32.78 19.52 -3.01
N THR A 194 -32.53 20.81 -3.13
CA THR A 194 -32.69 21.52 -4.39
C THR A 194 -31.56 21.24 -5.36
N LYS A 195 -31.80 21.49 -6.67
CA LYS A 195 -30.76 21.41 -7.70
C LYS A 195 -29.56 22.31 -7.41
N GLU A 196 -29.81 23.49 -6.85
CA GLU A 196 -28.76 24.44 -6.47
C GLU A 196 -27.86 23.85 -5.38
N LEU A 197 -28.44 23.29 -4.32
CA LEU A 197 -27.68 22.61 -3.25
C LEU A 197 -26.92 21.41 -3.77
N THR A 198 -27.54 20.60 -4.64
CA THR A 198 -26.87 19.46 -5.30
C THR A 198 -25.62 19.91 -6.06
N ASN A 199 -25.74 20.99 -6.86
CA ASN A 199 -24.61 21.52 -7.61
C ASN A 199 -23.51 22.06 -6.69
N LYS A 200 -23.86 22.71 -5.57
CA LYS A 200 -22.89 23.14 -4.57
C LYS A 200 -22.11 21.98 -3.95
N VAL A 201 -22.80 20.90 -3.61
CA VAL A 201 -22.14 19.67 -3.06
C VAL A 201 -21.20 19.08 -4.09
N ILE A 202 -21.62 18.96 -5.36
CA ILE A 202 -20.79 18.43 -6.44
C ILE A 202 -19.55 19.33 -6.66
N SER A 203 -19.73 20.64 -6.68
CA SER A 203 -18.62 21.59 -6.83
C SER A 203 -17.62 21.47 -5.69
N LYS A 204 -18.10 21.38 -4.45
CA LYS A 204 -17.23 21.22 -3.28
C LYS A 204 -16.47 19.89 -3.28
N ALA A 205 -17.11 18.82 -3.71
CA ALA A 205 -16.45 17.53 -3.85
C ALA A 205 -15.37 17.53 -4.94
N LYS A 206 -15.60 18.24 -6.06
CA LYS A 206 -14.59 18.43 -7.11
C LYS A 206 -13.40 19.21 -6.60
N GLU A 207 -13.61 20.32 -5.89
CA GLU A 207 -12.55 21.11 -5.26
C GLU A 207 -11.67 20.23 -4.35
N MET A 208 -12.30 19.41 -3.49
CA MET A 208 -11.55 18.48 -2.63
C MET A 208 -10.82 17.41 -3.42
N ALA A 209 -11.39 16.92 -4.51
CA ALA A 209 -10.73 15.95 -5.38
C ALA A 209 -9.50 16.56 -6.10
N GLU A 210 -9.55 17.82 -6.49
CA GLU A 210 -8.40 18.56 -7.04
C GLU A 210 -7.28 18.74 -6.01
N GLU A 211 -7.63 18.84 -4.71
CA GLU A 211 -6.67 18.81 -3.60
C GLU A 211 -6.11 17.38 -3.31
N GLY A 212 -6.50 16.38 -4.09
CA GLY A 212 -6.06 14.98 -3.96
C GLY A 212 -6.85 14.15 -2.95
N MET A 213 -7.99 14.62 -2.47
CA MET A 213 -8.83 13.90 -1.53
C MET A 213 -9.83 12.99 -2.26
N GLN A 214 -10.07 11.80 -1.71
CA GLN A 214 -11.18 10.95 -2.13
C GLN A 214 -12.41 11.30 -1.30
N VAL A 215 -13.51 11.67 -1.97
CA VAL A 215 -14.77 12.04 -1.33
C VAL A 215 -15.73 10.86 -1.33
N ILE A 216 -16.34 10.61 -0.16
CA ILE A 216 -17.35 9.58 0.06
C ILE A 216 -18.54 10.23 0.77
N ALA A 217 -19.75 9.86 0.38
CA ALA A 217 -20.98 10.32 1.01
C ALA A 217 -21.63 9.19 1.81
#